data_1a12506b81ff9c4831fa2585e8c092bc
#
_entry.id   1a12506b81ff9c4831fa2585e8c092bc
#
_cell.length_a   1.000
_cell.length_b   1.000
_cell.length_c   1.000
_cell.angle_alpha   90.00
_cell.angle_beta   90.00
_cell.angle_gamma   90.00
#
_symmetry.space_group_name_H-M   'P 1'
#
loop_
_entity.id
_entity.type
_entity.pdbx_description
1 polymer ?
#
loop_
_entity_poly.entity_id
_entity_poly.type
_entity_poly.pdbx_seq_one_letter_code
_entity_poly.pdbx_strand_id
1 'polypeptide(L)'
;MDVFRFLANRHPAVLKFGWRLGMWGLGFSFWGRFLAENPANQEGFWPAVAKRWPLKGGDRNMPKGPIRLHLWHTRGALDGIIMGLWAQRTGRPWRIWTHPLVYRTLGAPDWAFSAPIDAESWKAHYTWAQSVQGILIIFHAQPPRPRAVEQGPWHALAGQIALRDARGVEIGTFSAWKSLRWLAKHPAGLPIVLEWKVLGQDGSYQV
;
A
#
# COMPACT_ATOMS: atom_id res chain seq x y z
N MET A 1 -0.13 6.06 23.65
CA MET A 1 -0.47 7.28 22.88
C MET A 1 0.61 7.48 21.86
N ASP A 2 0.28 7.46 20.56
CA ASP A 2 1.28 7.55 19.49
C ASP A 2 1.77 9.01 19.36
N VAL A 3 3.01 9.25 19.78
CA VAL A 3 3.66 10.57 19.76
C VAL A 3 3.60 11.20 18.35
N PHE A 4 3.67 10.39 17.30
CA PHE A 4 3.51 10.84 15.91
C PHE A 4 2.11 11.36 15.61
N ARG A 5 1.07 10.73 16.13
CA ARG A 5 -0.33 11.21 16.00
C ARG A 5 -0.52 12.55 16.70
N PHE A 6 0.05 12.69 17.88
CA PHE A 6 -0.05 13.92 18.65
C PHE A 6 0.65 15.09 17.93
N LEU A 7 1.86 14.88 17.43
CA LEU A 7 2.62 15.88 16.69
C LEU A 7 2.00 16.20 15.33
N ALA A 8 1.47 15.20 14.61
CA ALA A 8 0.81 15.41 13.31
C ALA A 8 -0.41 16.33 13.39
N ASN A 9 -1.15 16.25 14.47
CA ASN A 9 -2.37 17.05 14.64
C ASN A 9 -2.10 18.48 15.12
N ARG A 10 -1.03 18.73 15.88
CA ARG A 10 -0.74 20.04 16.47
C ARG A 10 0.27 20.90 15.70
N HIS A 11 1.22 20.29 14.99
CA HIS A 11 2.30 21.03 14.34
C HIS A 11 2.60 20.52 12.92
N PRO A 12 1.67 20.66 11.96
CA PRO A 12 1.84 20.12 10.60
C PRO A 12 3.06 20.70 9.86
N ALA A 13 3.43 21.96 10.15
CA ALA A 13 4.60 22.58 9.54
C ALA A 13 5.93 22.03 10.08
N VAL A 14 6.02 21.82 11.39
CA VAL A 14 7.20 21.24 12.06
C VAL A 14 7.40 19.80 11.61
N LEU A 15 6.32 19.05 11.42
CA LEU A 15 6.40 17.67 10.90
C LEU A 15 6.81 17.64 9.43
N LYS A 16 6.32 18.55 8.59
CA LYS A 16 6.79 18.67 7.20
C LYS A 16 8.28 18.99 7.15
N PHE A 17 8.75 19.86 8.01
CA PHE A 17 10.17 20.23 8.08
C PHE A 17 11.03 19.10 8.64
N GLY A 18 10.64 18.48 9.76
CA GLY A 18 11.31 17.33 10.35
C GLY A 18 11.32 16.11 9.43
N TRP A 19 10.21 15.89 8.70
CA TRP A 19 10.13 14.88 7.66
C TRP A 19 11.09 15.16 6.49
N ARG A 20 11.14 16.40 5.99
CA ARG A 20 12.08 16.79 4.93
C ARG A 20 13.54 16.64 5.37
N LEU A 21 13.88 17.04 6.60
CA LEU A 21 15.21 16.87 7.20
C LEU A 21 15.55 15.39 7.40
N GLY A 22 14.64 14.60 7.92
CA GLY A 22 14.79 13.14 8.07
C GLY A 22 14.93 12.43 6.72
N MET A 23 14.15 12.84 5.74
CA MET A 23 14.25 12.34 4.36
C MET A 23 15.59 12.71 3.73
N TRP A 24 16.09 13.93 3.97
CA TRP A 24 17.38 14.39 3.47
C TRP A 24 18.55 13.69 4.17
N GLY A 25 18.54 13.63 5.51
CA GLY A 25 19.60 13.04 6.33
C GLY A 25 19.71 11.51 6.22
N LEU A 26 18.65 10.82 5.80
CA LEU A 26 18.65 9.36 5.61
C LEU A 26 18.98 8.91 4.17
N GLY A 27 19.47 9.82 3.33
CA GLY A 27 19.79 9.51 1.92
C GLY A 27 18.57 9.30 1.04
N PHE A 28 17.41 9.84 1.42
CA PHE A 28 16.17 9.81 0.65
C PHE A 28 16.09 10.93 -0.41
N SER A 29 17.21 11.47 -0.85
CA SER A 29 17.27 12.38 -2.01
C SER A 29 16.60 11.78 -3.26
N PHE A 30 16.61 10.47 -3.38
CA PHE A 30 15.88 9.76 -4.43
C PHE A 30 14.37 10.00 -4.34
N TRP A 31 13.75 9.73 -3.17
CA TRP A 31 12.29 9.88 -3.01
C TRP A 31 11.84 11.32 -3.12
N GLY A 32 12.63 12.26 -2.62
CA GLY A 32 12.36 13.69 -2.76
C GLY A 32 12.32 14.11 -4.23
N ARG A 33 13.29 13.68 -5.04
CA ARG A 33 13.30 13.94 -6.48
C ARG A 33 12.20 13.20 -7.21
N PHE A 34 12.03 11.90 -6.95
CA PHE A 34 11.00 11.09 -7.59
C PHE A 34 9.60 11.67 -7.39
N LEU A 35 9.25 12.07 -6.16
CA LEU A 35 7.95 12.66 -5.85
C LEU A 35 7.82 14.11 -6.34
N ALA A 36 8.91 14.85 -6.48
CA ALA A 36 8.88 16.17 -7.11
C ALA A 36 8.63 16.10 -8.61
N GLU A 37 9.21 15.12 -9.28
CA GLU A 37 9.04 14.88 -10.71
C GLU A 37 7.71 14.16 -11.03
N ASN A 38 7.22 13.33 -10.09
CA ASN A 38 6.03 12.50 -10.24
C ASN A 38 5.14 12.65 -8.99
N PRO A 39 4.38 13.74 -8.86
CA PRO A 39 3.50 13.93 -7.70
C PRO A 39 2.45 12.81 -7.60
N ALA A 40 2.27 12.27 -6.39
CA ALA A 40 1.42 11.10 -6.17
C ALA A 40 -0.08 11.33 -6.43
N ASN A 41 -0.50 12.59 -6.47
CA ASN A 41 -1.87 13.01 -6.79
C ASN A 41 -2.07 13.34 -8.28
N GLN A 42 -1.12 13.01 -9.16
CA GLN A 42 -1.22 13.20 -10.60
C GLN A 42 -1.29 11.87 -11.33
N GLU A 43 -1.93 11.86 -12.50
CA GLU A 43 -2.11 10.67 -13.34
C GLU A 43 -0.79 10.00 -13.76
N GLY A 44 0.28 10.78 -13.91
CA GLY A 44 1.61 10.30 -14.28
C GLY A 44 2.32 9.48 -13.21
N PHE A 45 1.88 9.52 -11.96
CA PHE A 45 2.56 8.87 -10.84
C PHE A 45 2.71 7.35 -11.03
N TRP A 46 1.61 6.65 -11.22
CA TRP A 46 1.63 5.18 -11.35
C TRP A 46 2.35 4.68 -12.61
N PRO A 47 2.23 5.32 -13.77
CA PRO A 47 3.08 5.03 -14.92
C PRO A 47 4.58 5.18 -14.63
N ALA A 48 4.99 6.23 -13.91
CA ALA A 48 6.38 6.42 -13.51
C ALA A 48 6.85 5.35 -12.52
N VAL A 49 6.00 4.99 -11.55
CA VAL A 49 6.26 3.88 -10.60
C VAL A 49 6.42 2.56 -11.35
N ALA A 50 5.54 2.25 -12.31
CA ALA A 50 5.61 1.03 -13.12
C ALA A 50 6.87 0.97 -13.99
N LYS A 51 7.28 2.09 -14.57
CA LYS A 51 8.53 2.20 -15.33
C LYS A 51 9.75 1.96 -14.44
N ARG A 52 9.73 2.48 -13.23
CA ARG A 52 10.85 2.38 -12.29
C ARG A 52 10.95 1.00 -11.64
N TRP A 53 9.83 0.39 -11.29
CA TRP A 53 9.71 -0.92 -10.64
C TRP A 53 8.66 -1.77 -11.37
N PRO A 54 9.01 -2.38 -12.51
CA PRO A 54 8.06 -3.23 -13.23
C PRO A 54 7.59 -4.38 -12.34
N LEU A 55 6.29 -4.63 -12.34
CA LEU A 55 5.69 -5.72 -11.60
C LEU A 55 5.47 -6.93 -12.51
N LYS A 56 5.87 -8.13 -12.07
CA LYS A 56 5.54 -9.40 -12.71
C LYS A 56 4.72 -10.28 -11.76
N GLY A 57 3.97 -11.21 -12.31
CA GLY A 57 3.13 -12.12 -11.52
C GLY A 57 1.97 -11.42 -10.83
N GLY A 58 1.44 -12.05 -9.82
CA GLY A 58 0.28 -11.55 -9.07
C GLY A 58 -1.04 -11.66 -9.84
N ASP A 59 -1.04 -12.32 -11.00
CA ASP A 59 -2.25 -12.54 -11.79
C ASP A 59 -3.14 -13.53 -11.04
N ARG A 60 -4.32 -13.06 -10.71
CA ARG A 60 -5.32 -13.83 -10.00
C ARG A 60 -6.70 -13.48 -10.52
N ASN A 61 -7.52 -14.50 -10.72
CA ASN A 61 -8.95 -14.30 -10.99
C ASN A 61 -9.60 -13.67 -9.76
N MET A 62 -9.86 -12.38 -9.84
CA MET A 62 -10.54 -11.67 -8.78
C MET A 62 -12.06 -11.80 -8.95
N PRO A 63 -12.80 -12.00 -7.85
CA PRO A 63 -14.25 -12.03 -7.90
C PRO A 63 -14.82 -10.78 -8.59
N LYS A 64 -15.95 -10.95 -9.27
CA LYS A 64 -16.74 -9.80 -9.71
C LYS A 64 -17.34 -9.09 -8.49
N GLY A 65 -17.56 -7.79 -8.60
CA GLY A 65 -18.13 -7.00 -7.52
C GLY A 65 -17.08 -6.31 -6.63
N PRO A 66 -17.52 -5.59 -5.58
CA PRO A 66 -16.62 -4.86 -4.70
C PRO A 66 -15.76 -5.82 -3.86
N ILE A 67 -14.48 -5.50 -3.70
CA ILE A 67 -13.52 -6.36 -3.02
C ILE A 67 -12.86 -5.60 -1.87
N ARG A 68 -12.71 -6.27 -0.72
CA ARG A 68 -11.82 -5.87 0.37
C ARG A 68 -10.64 -6.83 0.43
N LEU A 69 -9.44 -6.29 0.27
CA LEU A 69 -8.19 -7.03 0.45
C LEU A 69 -7.64 -6.70 1.83
N HIS A 70 -7.63 -7.69 2.70
CA HIS A 70 -7.01 -7.61 4.01
C HIS A 70 -5.63 -8.27 3.93
N LEU A 71 -4.57 -7.46 3.92
CA LEU A 71 -3.21 -7.94 3.70
C LEU A 71 -2.36 -7.77 4.94
N TRP A 72 -1.61 -8.80 5.28
CA TRP A 72 -0.60 -8.70 6.32
C TRP A 72 0.57 -7.87 5.79
N HIS A 73 0.83 -6.76 6.45
CA HIS A 73 1.85 -5.76 6.07
C HIS A 73 3.20 -6.10 6.69
N THR A 74 4.10 -6.63 5.91
CA THR A 74 5.40 -7.11 6.40
C THR A 74 6.60 -6.30 5.90
N ARG A 75 6.42 -5.50 4.83
CA ARG A 75 7.51 -4.79 4.15
C ARG A 75 7.29 -3.29 4.03
N GLY A 76 6.46 -2.71 4.88
CA GLY A 76 6.23 -1.27 4.91
C GLY A 76 5.81 -0.71 3.55
N ALA A 77 6.42 0.40 3.12
CA ALA A 77 6.05 1.11 1.90
C ALA A 77 6.17 0.25 0.62
N LEU A 78 7.02 -0.79 0.62
CA LEU A 78 7.16 -1.68 -0.53
C LEU A 78 5.85 -2.42 -0.82
N ASP A 79 5.17 -2.96 0.21
CA ASP A 79 3.88 -3.62 0.02
C ASP A 79 2.83 -2.66 -0.57
N GLY A 80 2.81 -1.41 -0.10
CA GLY A 80 1.90 -0.38 -0.61
C GLY A 80 2.14 -0.07 -2.10
N ILE A 81 3.39 0.09 -2.51
CA ILE A 81 3.76 0.37 -3.90
C ILE A 81 3.41 -0.83 -4.80
N ILE A 82 3.75 -2.03 -4.38
CA ILE A 82 3.47 -3.24 -5.17
C ILE A 82 1.96 -3.47 -5.32
N MET A 83 1.20 -3.27 -4.25
CA MET A 83 -0.26 -3.41 -4.32
C MET A 83 -0.93 -2.31 -5.14
N GLY A 84 -0.39 -1.09 -5.14
CA GLY A 84 -0.84 -0.04 -6.03
C GLY A 84 -0.58 -0.38 -7.50
N LEU A 85 0.63 -0.86 -7.84
CA LEU A 85 0.96 -1.34 -9.20
C LEU A 85 0.06 -2.49 -9.64
N TRP A 86 -0.18 -3.45 -8.75
CA TRP A 86 -1.08 -4.55 -9.02
C TRP A 86 -2.51 -4.07 -9.26
N ALA A 87 -3.02 -3.18 -8.42
CA ALA A 87 -4.37 -2.64 -8.52
C ALA A 87 -4.57 -1.85 -9.83
N GLN A 88 -3.58 -1.06 -10.26
CA GLN A 88 -3.59 -0.39 -11.57
C GLN A 88 -3.76 -1.38 -12.73
N ARG A 89 -3.10 -2.54 -12.67
CA ARG A 89 -3.20 -3.57 -13.71
C ARG A 89 -4.58 -4.21 -13.82
N THR A 90 -5.37 -4.17 -12.73
CA THR A 90 -6.73 -4.73 -12.76
C THR A 90 -7.70 -3.92 -13.62
N GLY A 91 -7.38 -2.67 -13.93
CA GLY A 91 -8.27 -1.73 -14.62
C GLY A 91 -9.50 -1.32 -13.79
N ARG A 92 -9.60 -1.72 -12.54
CA ARG A 92 -10.73 -1.42 -11.63
C ARG A 92 -10.41 -0.20 -10.77
N PRO A 93 -11.40 0.61 -10.38
CA PRO A 93 -11.23 1.63 -9.35
C PRO A 93 -10.71 1.00 -8.06
N TRP A 94 -9.76 1.65 -7.39
CA TRP A 94 -9.16 1.11 -6.18
C TRP A 94 -8.72 2.21 -5.23
N ARG A 95 -8.65 1.89 -3.94
CA ARG A 95 -8.08 2.75 -2.90
C ARG A 95 -7.28 1.93 -1.91
N ILE A 96 -6.21 2.54 -1.40
CA ILE A 96 -5.36 1.98 -0.33
C ILE A 96 -5.57 2.78 0.95
N TRP A 97 -5.82 2.09 2.06
CA TRP A 97 -5.75 2.70 3.37
C TRP A 97 -4.30 3.03 3.72
N THR A 98 -4.05 4.26 4.10
CA THR A 98 -2.71 4.75 4.46
C THR A 98 -2.73 5.46 5.80
N HIS A 99 -1.58 5.49 6.46
CA HIS A 99 -1.42 6.30 7.67
C HIS A 99 -1.64 7.78 7.34
N PRO A 100 -2.32 8.59 8.21
CA PRO A 100 -2.62 10.01 7.95
C PRO A 100 -1.41 10.85 7.53
N LEU A 101 -0.24 10.57 8.13
CA LEU A 101 0.99 11.26 7.76
C LEU A 101 1.40 10.94 6.32
N VAL A 102 1.36 9.67 5.92
CA VAL A 102 1.70 9.24 4.55
C VAL A 102 0.73 9.85 3.55
N TYR A 103 -0.57 9.78 3.82
CA TYR A 103 -1.62 10.38 3.00
C TYR A 103 -1.38 11.87 2.71
N ARG A 104 -1.12 12.65 3.77
CA ARG A 104 -0.82 14.08 3.64
C ARG A 104 0.50 14.36 2.92
N THR A 105 1.53 13.56 3.18
CA THR A 105 2.85 13.72 2.52
C THR A 105 2.78 13.47 1.02
N LEU A 106 1.89 12.55 0.61
CA LEU A 106 1.64 12.25 -0.79
C LEU A 106 0.69 13.26 -1.48
N GLY A 107 0.21 14.28 -0.78
CA GLY A 107 -0.69 15.29 -1.33
C GLY A 107 -2.14 14.81 -1.45
N ALA A 108 -2.57 13.90 -0.57
CA ALA A 108 -3.94 13.38 -0.50
C ALA A 108 -4.45 12.84 -1.85
N PRO A 109 -3.76 11.86 -2.47
CA PRO A 109 -4.16 11.34 -3.77
C PRO A 109 -5.48 10.54 -3.69
N ASP A 110 -6.26 10.54 -4.76
CA ASP A 110 -7.58 9.88 -4.83
C ASP A 110 -7.53 8.36 -4.65
N TRP A 111 -6.40 7.74 -5.00
CA TRP A 111 -6.19 6.30 -4.83
C TRP A 111 -5.84 5.90 -3.38
N ALA A 112 -5.62 6.86 -2.48
CA ALA A 112 -5.38 6.60 -1.07
C ALA A 112 -6.50 7.19 -0.22
N PHE A 113 -6.69 6.64 0.95
CA PHE A 113 -7.54 7.22 1.96
C PHE A 113 -6.92 7.07 3.35
N SER A 114 -7.27 7.99 4.23
CA SER A 114 -6.87 7.96 5.62
C SER A 114 -8.11 8.23 6.46
N ALA A 115 -8.72 7.19 6.96
CA ALA A 115 -9.86 7.29 7.83
C ALA A 115 -9.44 7.06 9.29
N PRO A 116 -10.02 7.78 10.26
CA PRO A 116 -10.02 7.36 11.64
C PRO A 116 -10.57 5.93 11.74
N ILE A 117 -10.21 5.20 12.79
CA ILE A 117 -10.71 3.83 13.00
C ILE A 117 -12.11 3.92 13.63
N ASP A 118 -13.03 4.58 12.97
CA ASP A 118 -14.45 4.63 13.34
C ASP A 118 -15.31 4.05 12.21
N ALA A 119 -16.46 3.50 12.60
CA ALA A 119 -17.34 2.79 11.69
C ALA A 119 -17.90 3.69 10.57
N GLU A 120 -18.10 4.98 10.84
CA GLU A 120 -18.74 5.91 9.91
C GLU A 120 -17.79 6.30 8.77
N SER A 121 -16.54 6.61 9.10
CA SER A 121 -15.50 6.88 8.11
C SER A 121 -15.27 5.69 7.17
N TRP A 122 -15.28 4.48 7.69
CA TRP A 122 -15.17 3.26 6.90
C TRP A 122 -16.38 3.05 5.99
N LYS A 123 -17.60 3.37 6.47
CA LYS A 123 -18.84 3.24 5.71
C LYS A 123 -18.79 4.02 4.39
N ALA A 124 -18.26 5.24 4.40
CA ALA A 124 -18.13 6.05 3.19
C ALA A 124 -17.25 5.38 2.13
N HIS A 125 -16.12 4.79 2.52
CA HIS A 125 -15.23 4.08 1.60
C HIS A 125 -15.84 2.78 1.10
N TYR A 126 -16.60 2.08 1.92
CA TYR A 126 -17.34 0.90 1.50
C TYR A 126 -18.44 1.25 0.49
N THR A 127 -19.24 2.28 0.76
CA THR A 127 -20.26 2.76 -0.18
C THR A 127 -19.65 3.16 -1.52
N TRP A 128 -18.53 3.88 -1.50
CA TRP A 128 -17.79 4.19 -2.72
C TRP A 128 -17.38 2.91 -3.47
N ALA A 129 -16.73 1.94 -2.81
CA ALA A 129 -16.29 0.74 -3.49
C ALA A 129 -17.46 -0.09 -4.05
N GLN A 130 -18.62 -0.10 -3.38
CA GLN A 130 -19.84 -0.72 -3.88
C GLN A 130 -20.34 -0.03 -5.16
N SER A 131 -20.39 1.31 -5.16
CA SER A 131 -20.94 2.07 -6.29
C SER A 131 -20.11 1.92 -7.56
N VAL A 132 -18.77 1.72 -7.42
CA VAL A 132 -17.86 1.60 -8.57
C VAL A 132 -17.32 0.19 -8.78
N GLN A 133 -17.82 -0.82 -8.06
CA GLN A 133 -17.30 -2.19 -8.08
C GLN A 133 -15.78 -2.24 -7.83
N GLY A 134 -15.35 -1.41 -6.89
CA GLY A 134 -13.94 -1.10 -6.64
C GLY A 134 -13.22 -2.06 -5.70
N ILE A 135 -11.95 -1.82 -5.50
CA ILE A 135 -11.06 -2.56 -4.61
C ILE A 135 -10.61 -1.66 -3.45
N LEU A 136 -10.83 -2.12 -2.21
CA LEU A 136 -10.24 -1.51 -1.01
C LEU A 136 -9.10 -2.38 -0.51
N ILE A 137 -7.92 -1.80 -0.38
CA ILE A 137 -6.71 -2.47 0.11
C ILE A 137 -6.44 -1.98 1.52
N ILE A 138 -6.46 -2.90 2.47
CA ILE A 138 -6.34 -2.63 3.90
C ILE A 138 -5.16 -3.44 4.44
N PHE A 139 -4.15 -2.75 4.96
CA PHE A 139 -2.99 -3.40 5.55
C PHE A 139 -3.15 -3.57 7.07
N HIS A 140 -2.77 -4.74 7.55
CA HIS A 140 -2.77 -5.10 8.96
C HIS A 140 -1.34 -5.32 9.47
N ALA A 141 -1.06 -4.82 10.67
CA ALA A 141 0.23 -5.04 11.34
C ALA A 141 0.41 -6.50 11.81
N GLN A 142 -0.68 -7.24 11.92
CA GLN A 142 -0.72 -8.66 12.27
C GLN A 142 -1.50 -9.44 11.21
N PRO A 143 -1.32 -10.77 11.12
CA PRO A 143 -2.11 -11.59 10.21
C PRO A 143 -3.62 -11.34 10.44
N PRO A 144 -4.38 -11.03 9.38
CA PRO A 144 -5.82 -10.83 9.52
C PRO A 144 -6.49 -12.13 9.97
N ARG A 145 -7.42 -12.02 10.92
CA ARG A 145 -8.17 -13.18 11.41
C ARG A 145 -9.27 -13.53 10.40
N PRO A 146 -9.51 -14.83 10.10
CA PRO A 146 -10.55 -15.27 9.15
C PRO A 146 -11.93 -14.65 9.44
N ARG A 147 -12.36 -14.64 10.70
CA ARG A 147 -13.67 -14.08 11.13
C ARG A 147 -13.85 -12.59 10.85
N ALA A 148 -12.78 -11.82 10.73
CA ALA A 148 -12.87 -10.40 10.36
C ALA A 148 -13.14 -10.20 8.87
N VAL A 149 -13.02 -11.24 8.08
CA VAL A 149 -13.08 -11.25 6.62
C VAL A 149 -14.47 -11.63 6.10
N GLU A 150 -15.24 -12.42 6.86
CA GLU A 150 -16.49 -13.06 6.40
C GLU A 150 -17.77 -12.19 6.58
N GLN A 151 -17.68 -11.03 7.18
CA GLN A 151 -18.88 -10.24 7.48
C GLN A 151 -19.28 -9.28 6.35
N GLY A 152 -20.36 -9.58 5.67
CA GLY A 152 -21.08 -8.66 4.76
C GLY A 152 -21.11 -9.09 3.28
N PRO A 153 -21.75 -8.32 2.39
CA PRO A 153 -21.97 -8.64 0.99
C PRO A 153 -20.72 -8.50 0.11
N TRP A 154 -19.55 -8.43 0.73
CA TRP A 154 -18.27 -8.18 0.09
C TRP A 154 -17.48 -9.45 -0.12
N HIS A 155 -16.83 -9.54 -1.25
CA HIS A 155 -15.75 -10.51 -1.38
C HIS A 155 -14.54 -10.04 -0.57
N ALA A 156 -14.41 -10.54 0.63
CA ALA A 156 -13.26 -10.26 1.47
C ALA A 156 -12.19 -11.33 1.23
N LEU A 157 -11.00 -10.89 0.86
CA LEU A 157 -9.85 -11.75 0.70
C LEU A 157 -8.82 -11.38 1.76
N ALA A 158 -8.40 -12.36 2.55
CA ALA A 158 -7.29 -12.19 3.47
C ALA A 158 -6.06 -12.91 2.90
N GLY A 159 -4.90 -12.30 3.06
CA GLY A 159 -3.70 -12.92 2.55
C GLY A 159 -2.42 -12.21 2.95
N GLN A 160 -1.35 -12.77 2.48
CA GLN A 160 -0.02 -12.19 2.49
C GLN A 160 0.49 -12.19 1.04
N ILE A 161 1.26 -11.18 0.69
CA ILE A 161 2.01 -11.20 -0.56
C ILE A 161 3.43 -11.67 -0.28
N ALA A 162 3.97 -12.52 -1.15
CA ALA A 162 5.39 -12.80 -1.24
C ALA A 162 5.97 -11.99 -2.40
N LEU A 163 7.12 -11.43 -2.19
CA LEU A 163 7.82 -10.65 -3.20
C LEU A 163 9.19 -11.28 -3.45
N ARG A 164 9.56 -11.39 -4.74
CA ARG A 164 10.89 -11.82 -5.15
C ARG A 164 11.56 -10.74 -5.99
N ASP A 165 12.88 -10.65 -5.88
CA ASP A 165 13.66 -9.81 -6.79
C ASP A 165 13.80 -10.48 -8.18
N ALA A 166 14.44 -9.79 -9.13
CA ALA A 166 14.63 -10.28 -10.49
C ALA A 166 15.44 -11.61 -10.59
N ARG A 167 16.12 -11.99 -9.53
CA ARG A 167 16.88 -13.26 -9.42
C ARG A 167 16.07 -14.37 -8.76
N GLY A 168 14.81 -14.10 -8.41
CA GLY A 168 13.94 -15.06 -7.72
C GLY A 168 14.18 -15.16 -6.21
N VAL A 169 15.03 -14.28 -5.64
CA VAL A 169 15.30 -14.29 -4.20
C VAL A 169 14.15 -13.61 -3.46
N GLU A 170 13.61 -14.26 -2.45
CA GLU A 170 12.51 -13.72 -1.65
C GLU A 170 12.94 -12.45 -0.91
N ILE A 171 12.14 -11.40 -1.03
CA ILE A 171 12.33 -10.14 -0.33
C ILE A 171 11.72 -10.29 1.06
N GLY A 172 12.57 -10.35 2.05
CA GLY A 172 12.19 -10.56 3.46
C GLY A 172 11.43 -9.39 4.07
N THR A 173 11.11 -9.52 5.33
CA THR A 173 10.44 -8.50 6.13
C THR A 173 11.31 -7.26 6.34
N PHE A 174 10.73 -6.07 6.16
CA PHE A 174 11.40 -4.80 6.35
C PHE A 174 10.62 -3.89 7.30
N SER A 175 11.34 -3.06 8.06
CA SER A 175 10.71 -1.85 8.59
C SER A 175 10.38 -0.87 7.45
N ALA A 176 9.45 0.05 7.68
CA ALA A 176 9.04 1.04 6.67
C ALA A 176 10.23 1.79 6.03
N TRP A 177 11.21 2.17 6.84
CA TRP A 177 12.41 2.88 6.37
C TRP A 177 13.36 2.00 5.53
N LYS A 178 13.54 0.74 5.94
CA LYS A 178 14.36 -0.20 5.18
C LYS A 178 13.75 -0.50 3.82
N SER A 179 12.43 -0.59 3.72
CA SER A 179 11.73 -0.82 2.46
C SER A 179 11.88 0.34 1.48
N LEU A 180 11.75 1.58 1.94
CA LEU A 180 11.98 2.76 1.09
C LEU A 180 13.42 2.85 0.60
N ARG A 181 14.39 2.51 1.47
CA ARG A 181 15.79 2.46 1.11
C ARG A 181 16.11 1.35 0.11
N TRP A 182 15.49 0.19 0.28
CA TRP A 182 15.62 -0.92 -0.66
C TRP A 182 15.09 -0.54 -2.04
N LEU A 183 13.89 0.03 -2.12
CA LEU A 183 13.30 0.52 -3.37
C LEU A 183 14.20 1.57 -4.06
N ALA A 184 14.72 2.52 -3.32
CA ALA A 184 15.61 3.54 -3.88
C ALA A 184 16.88 2.95 -4.49
N LYS A 185 17.41 1.87 -3.93
CA LYS A 185 18.59 1.15 -4.41
C LYS A 185 18.29 0.09 -5.45
N HIS A 186 17.04 -0.36 -5.55
CA HIS A 186 16.66 -1.36 -6.54
C HIS A 186 16.88 -0.81 -7.95
N PRO A 187 17.58 -1.52 -8.83
CA PRO A 187 17.88 -1.03 -10.17
C PRO A 187 16.62 -0.70 -10.96
N ALA A 188 16.65 0.39 -11.72
CA ALA A 188 15.53 0.78 -12.56
C ALA A 188 15.25 -0.28 -13.63
N GLY A 189 13.96 -0.56 -13.85
CA GLY A 189 13.53 -1.49 -14.89
C GLY A 189 13.71 -2.97 -14.54
N LEU A 190 14.35 -3.32 -13.42
CA LEU A 190 14.35 -4.70 -12.96
C LEU A 190 12.99 -5.05 -12.31
N PRO A 191 12.38 -6.17 -12.69
CA PRO A 191 11.07 -6.54 -12.20
C PRO A 191 11.11 -6.99 -10.74
N ILE A 192 10.02 -6.68 -10.03
CA ILE A 192 9.67 -7.30 -8.75
C ILE A 192 8.57 -8.31 -9.05
N VAL A 193 8.70 -9.52 -8.55
CA VAL A 193 7.73 -10.60 -8.76
C VAL A 193 6.80 -10.67 -7.55
N LEU A 194 5.51 -10.60 -7.81
CA LEU A 194 4.45 -10.74 -6.82
C LEU A 194 3.86 -12.14 -6.86
N GLU A 195 3.82 -12.78 -5.71
CA GLU A 195 3.11 -14.05 -5.48
C GLU A 195 2.07 -13.84 -4.36
N TRP A 196 0.89 -14.41 -4.55
CA TRP A 196 -0.15 -14.39 -3.52
C TRP A 196 0.00 -15.57 -2.58
N LYS A 197 -0.05 -15.31 -1.27
CA LYS A 197 -0.24 -16.33 -0.24
C LYS A 197 -1.62 -16.11 0.36
N VAL A 198 -2.54 -17.00 0.09
CA VAL A 198 -3.91 -16.91 0.59
C VAL A 198 -4.00 -17.53 1.96
N LEU A 199 -4.71 -16.89 2.86
CA LEU A 199 -5.02 -17.45 4.17
C LEU A 199 -6.07 -18.56 3.99
N GLY A 200 -5.68 -19.80 4.28
CA GLY A 200 -6.60 -20.92 4.35
C GLY A 200 -7.53 -20.85 5.56
N GLN A 201 -8.59 -21.66 5.54
CA GLN A 201 -9.55 -21.73 6.67
C GLN A 201 -8.90 -22.22 7.98
N ASP A 202 -7.82 -22.97 7.87
CA ASP A 202 -6.99 -23.47 8.98
C ASP A 202 -6.02 -22.42 9.55
N GLY A 203 -5.98 -21.23 8.97
CA GLY A 203 -5.05 -20.16 9.35
C GLY A 203 -3.66 -20.29 8.71
N SER A 204 -3.41 -21.31 7.88
CA SER A 204 -2.17 -21.44 7.11
C SER A 204 -2.16 -20.53 5.88
N TYR A 205 -0.97 -20.15 5.41
CA TYR A 205 -0.80 -19.44 4.14
C TYR A 205 -0.43 -20.44 3.05
N GLN A 206 -1.31 -20.59 2.06
CA GLN A 206 -1.06 -21.42 0.87
C GLN A 206 -0.65 -20.53 -0.31
N VAL A 207 0.33 -21.00 -1.08
CA VAL A 207 0.81 -20.35 -2.31
C VAL A 207 -0.12 -20.66 -3.46
#